data_e427b1e9a41803cc7c10087052e220ff
#
_entry.id   e427b1e9a41803cc7c10087052e220ff
#
_cell.length_a   1.000
_cell.length_b   1.000
_cell.length_c   1.000
_cell.angle_alpha   90.00
_cell.angle_beta   90.00
_cell.angle_gamma   90.00
#
_symmetry.space_group_name_H-M   'P 1'
#
loop_
_entity.id
_entity.type
_entity.pdbx_description
1 polymer ?
#
loop_
_entity_poly.entity_id
_entity_poly.type
_entity_poly.pdbx_seq_one_letter_code
_entity_poly.pdbx_strand_id
1 'polypeptide(L)'
;MPKMPLQGSSPHPGTRRRRLVGIAAALIILLVLSLVVWSWRSPPAQPAAKLNHTYAQAMQQAHDGKPGAARMLYQQLARTDLSPTHRMALLAELGNYPSPQALKLLNNGLKDPSPEVRQAAIEASVQLIPDNKRSLLLGPLLEDAEQSVRFSATRALLGLSADDLGLYFAVLQQSAETYQEALKNQPLSAQNQLQLAKLYLQTGDLEPALSALKSAIALDPDNIEAALAHIELLDRKGQADQARSLFAKLLECNPESSLLQHALGMWLLHHGQSEYALLSLAKAAELEPGNNDYRYDLAVALHDLDQLEAAQKQLVQILQNQPANRRARILLIQYWKENGQLQNVQVLLAELEQQNPDDPALQQGL
;
A
#
# COMPACT_ATOMS: atom_id res chain seq x y z
N MET A 1 -75.56 -16.42 75.53
CA MET A 1 -75.53 -16.25 74.10
C MET A 1 -74.08 -16.22 73.69
N PRO A 2 -73.58 -17.29 73.04
CA PRO A 2 -72.18 -17.31 72.54
C PRO A 2 -72.13 -17.02 71.06
N LYS A 3 -71.15 -16.23 70.66
CA LYS A 3 -70.79 -15.91 69.26
C LYS A 3 -69.96 -17.04 68.65
N MET A 4 -70.36 -17.57 67.47
CA MET A 4 -69.59 -18.49 66.71
C MET A 4 -68.44 -17.78 65.96
N PRO A 5 -67.27 -18.39 65.78
CA PRO A 5 -66.20 -17.86 64.99
C PRO A 5 -66.32 -18.34 63.52
N LEU A 6 -66.04 -17.45 62.57
CA LEU A 6 -65.95 -17.69 61.17
C LEU A 6 -64.65 -18.48 60.82
N GLN A 7 -64.77 -19.61 60.11
CA GLN A 7 -63.69 -20.40 59.57
C GLN A 7 -63.16 -19.72 58.31
N GLY A 8 -61.89 -19.34 58.37
CA GLY A 8 -61.16 -18.93 57.16
C GLY A 8 -60.61 -20.12 56.39
N SER A 9 -60.99 -20.24 55.17
CA SER A 9 -60.52 -21.30 54.24
C SER A 9 -59.10 -20.92 53.69
N SER A 10 -58.13 -21.76 54.05
CA SER A 10 -56.79 -21.65 53.47
C SER A 10 -56.75 -22.19 52.03
N PRO A 11 -56.07 -21.52 51.08
CA PRO A 11 -55.96 -22.01 49.66
C PRO A 11 -54.96 -23.15 49.58
N HIS A 12 -55.35 -24.22 48.93
CA HIS A 12 -54.54 -25.42 48.66
C HIS A 12 -53.25 -25.12 47.87
N PRO A 13 -52.09 -25.70 48.21
CA PRO A 13 -50.78 -25.43 47.57
C PRO A 13 -50.64 -25.94 46.14
N GLY A 14 -51.57 -26.74 45.64
CA GLY A 14 -51.51 -27.29 44.25
C GLY A 14 -51.81 -26.29 43.13
N THR A 15 -52.56 -25.24 43.42
CA THR A 15 -52.96 -24.25 42.36
C THR A 15 -51.87 -23.27 41.99
N ARG A 16 -50.97 -22.91 42.93
CA ARG A 16 -49.83 -22.03 42.63
C ARG A 16 -48.79 -22.71 41.70
N ARG A 17 -48.52 -23.98 41.91
CA ARG A 17 -47.54 -24.73 41.09
C ARG A 17 -48.04 -24.95 39.66
N ARG A 18 -49.35 -25.18 39.46
CA ARG A 18 -49.94 -25.27 38.10
C ARG A 18 -49.96 -23.94 37.36
N ARG A 19 -50.17 -22.84 38.04
CA ARG A 19 -50.10 -21.49 37.44
C ARG A 19 -48.66 -21.09 37.06
N LEU A 20 -47.65 -21.42 37.84
CA LEU A 20 -46.23 -21.19 37.52
C LEU A 20 -45.74 -22.03 36.32
N VAL A 21 -46.18 -23.32 36.24
CA VAL A 21 -45.87 -24.15 35.10
C VAL A 21 -46.57 -23.66 33.82
N GLY A 22 -47.79 -23.15 33.93
CA GLY A 22 -48.50 -22.56 32.77
C GLY A 22 -47.84 -21.26 32.28
N ILE A 23 -47.34 -20.41 33.16
CA ILE A 23 -46.61 -19.17 32.82
C ILE A 23 -45.26 -19.51 32.18
N ALA A 24 -44.54 -20.52 32.70
CA ALA A 24 -43.26 -20.95 32.09
C ALA A 24 -43.46 -21.53 30.72
N ALA A 25 -44.49 -22.34 30.50
CA ALA A 25 -44.84 -22.90 29.17
C ALA A 25 -45.22 -21.79 28.17
N ALA A 26 -46.01 -20.82 28.59
CA ALA A 26 -46.37 -19.65 27.75
C ALA A 26 -45.19 -18.81 27.34
N LEU A 27 -44.21 -18.58 28.26
CA LEU A 27 -42.96 -17.86 27.97
C LEU A 27 -42.08 -18.61 26.98
N ILE A 28 -41.97 -19.94 27.09
CA ILE A 28 -41.23 -20.77 26.12
C ILE A 28 -41.89 -20.73 24.74
N ILE A 29 -43.20 -20.79 24.65
CA ILE A 29 -43.95 -20.71 23.41
C ILE A 29 -43.71 -19.31 22.75
N LEU A 30 -43.75 -18.23 23.54
CA LEU A 30 -43.48 -16.88 23.06
C LEU A 30 -42.03 -16.74 22.55
N LEU A 31 -41.07 -17.36 23.23
CA LEU A 31 -39.66 -17.34 22.83
C LEU A 31 -39.43 -18.11 21.52
N VAL A 32 -40.06 -19.27 21.37
CA VAL A 32 -40.03 -20.05 20.13
C VAL A 32 -40.72 -19.30 18.99
N LEU A 33 -41.87 -18.69 19.23
CA LEU A 33 -42.57 -17.90 18.22
C LEU A 33 -41.72 -16.64 17.82
N SER A 34 -41.04 -15.99 18.75
CA SER A 34 -40.14 -14.87 18.44
C SER A 34 -38.94 -15.30 17.60
N LEU A 35 -38.37 -16.47 17.87
CA LEU A 35 -37.27 -17.06 17.08
C LEU A 35 -37.73 -17.43 15.66
N VAL A 36 -38.93 -18.00 15.52
CA VAL A 36 -39.51 -18.32 14.21
C VAL A 36 -39.82 -17.07 13.42
N VAL A 37 -40.41 -16.05 14.03
CA VAL A 37 -40.65 -14.75 13.40
C VAL A 37 -39.36 -14.05 13.02
N TRP A 38 -38.32 -14.16 13.85
CA TRP A 38 -36.99 -13.61 13.56
C TRP A 38 -36.34 -14.35 12.38
N SER A 39 -36.43 -15.69 12.31
CA SER A 39 -35.92 -16.48 11.18
C SER A 39 -36.68 -16.19 9.85
N TRP A 40 -37.94 -15.83 9.91
CA TRP A 40 -38.72 -15.42 8.72
C TRP A 40 -38.49 -13.96 8.32
N ARG A 41 -38.03 -13.09 9.26
CA ARG A 41 -37.62 -11.72 8.95
C ARG A 41 -36.18 -11.58 8.51
N SER A 42 -35.35 -12.60 8.66
CA SER A 42 -34.02 -12.60 8.05
C SER A 42 -34.24 -12.68 6.53
N PRO A 43 -33.88 -11.63 5.76
CA PRO A 43 -33.99 -11.73 4.30
C PRO A 43 -33.19 -12.97 3.88
N PRO A 44 -33.72 -13.78 2.94
CA PRO A 44 -32.95 -14.91 2.40
C PRO A 44 -31.62 -14.34 1.95
N ALA A 45 -30.51 -14.99 2.34
CA ALA A 45 -29.19 -14.63 1.86
C ALA A 45 -29.29 -14.49 0.35
N GLN A 46 -29.14 -13.25 -0.15
CA GLN A 46 -29.18 -13.04 -1.59
C GLN A 46 -28.15 -13.99 -2.19
N PRO A 47 -28.55 -14.87 -3.16
CA PRO A 47 -27.57 -15.71 -3.81
C PRO A 47 -26.48 -14.80 -4.31
N ALA A 48 -25.22 -15.08 -3.92
CA ALA A 48 -24.07 -14.28 -4.32
C ALA A 48 -24.20 -14.05 -5.82
N ALA A 49 -24.29 -12.78 -6.23
CA ALA A 49 -24.47 -12.43 -7.62
C ALA A 49 -23.42 -13.20 -8.39
N LYS A 50 -23.82 -14.04 -9.34
CA LYS A 50 -22.88 -14.80 -10.18
C LYS A 50 -22.00 -13.76 -10.84
N LEU A 51 -20.74 -13.65 -10.38
CA LEU A 51 -19.77 -12.77 -10.99
C LEU A 51 -19.60 -13.22 -12.42
N ASN A 52 -19.94 -12.37 -13.37
CA ASN A 52 -19.82 -12.65 -14.79
C ASN A 52 -18.36 -12.80 -15.25
N HIS A 53 -17.39 -12.51 -14.36
CA HIS A 53 -15.97 -12.43 -14.67
C HIS A 53 -15.14 -13.25 -13.69
N THR A 54 -14.14 -13.94 -14.24
CA THR A 54 -13.17 -14.70 -13.46
C THR A 54 -12.11 -13.76 -12.86
N TYR A 55 -11.37 -14.24 -11.84
CA TYR A 55 -10.21 -13.57 -11.31
C TYR A 55 -9.19 -13.16 -12.41
N ALA A 56 -8.86 -14.10 -13.32
CA ALA A 56 -7.91 -13.86 -14.40
C ALA A 56 -8.36 -12.73 -15.35
N GLN A 57 -9.65 -12.67 -15.68
CA GLN A 57 -10.21 -11.60 -16.50
C GLN A 57 -10.15 -10.25 -15.79
N ALA A 58 -10.41 -10.20 -14.49
CA ALA A 58 -10.34 -8.97 -13.72
C ALA A 58 -8.90 -8.46 -13.60
N MET A 59 -7.94 -9.35 -13.35
CA MET A 59 -6.51 -9.01 -13.33
C MET A 59 -6.04 -8.49 -14.68
N GLN A 60 -6.39 -9.17 -15.77
CA GLN A 60 -6.00 -8.72 -17.10
C GLN A 60 -6.62 -7.36 -17.44
N GLN A 61 -7.92 -7.15 -17.15
CA GLN A 61 -8.55 -5.84 -17.38
C GLN A 61 -7.94 -4.74 -16.53
N ALA A 62 -7.61 -5.02 -15.26
CA ALA A 62 -6.95 -4.07 -14.39
C ALA A 62 -5.55 -3.73 -14.91
N HIS A 63 -4.77 -4.72 -15.33
CA HIS A 63 -3.44 -4.50 -15.89
C HIS A 63 -3.46 -3.73 -17.21
N ASP A 64 -4.40 -4.06 -18.09
CA ASP A 64 -4.55 -3.43 -19.41
C ASP A 64 -5.29 -2.07 -19.38
N GLY A 65 -5.79 -1.62 -18.23
CA GLY A 65 -6.54 -0.38 -18.11
C GLY A 65 -7.79 -0.34 -18.99
N LYS A 66 -8.53 -1.44 -19.09
CA LYS A 66 -9.74 -1.53 -19.95
C LYS A 66 -10.93 -0.81 -19.31
N PRO A 67 -11.95 -0.39 -20.10
CA PRO A 67 -13.18 0.16 -19.56
C PRO A 67 -13.80 -0.72 -18.47
N GLY A 68 -14.15 -0.11 -17.32
CA GLY A 68 -14.71 -0.82 -16.17
C GLY A 68 -13.71 -1.62 -15.33
N ALA A 69 -12.41 -1.45 -15.55
CA ALA A 69 -11.35 -2.17 -14.83
C ALA A 69 -11.45 -2.01 -13.30
N ALA A 70 -11.63 -0.80 -12.81
CA ALA A 70 -11.81 -0.53 -11.38
C ALA A 70 -12.96 -1.34 -10.78
N ARG A 71 -14.12 -1.33 -11.43
CA ARG A 71 -15.31 -2.05 -10.97
C ARG A 71 -15.05 -3.55 -10.86
N MET A 72 -14.39 -4.14 -11.86
CA MET A 72 -14.09 -5.56 -11.86
C MET A 72 -13.06 -5.93 -10.79
N LEU A 73 -12.01 -5.12 -10.64
CA LEU A 73 -11.00 -5.27 -9.59
C LEU A 73 -11.67 -5.25 -8.21
N TYR A 74 -12.53 -4.27 -7.94
CA TYR A 74 -13.21 -4.14 -6.64
C TYR A 74 -14.16 -5.30 -6.37
N GLN A 75 -14.91 -5.76 -7.38
CA GLN A 75 -15.80 -6.91 -7.25
C GLN A 75 -15.03 -8.19 -6.88
N GLN A 76 -13.87 -8.41 -7.48
CA GLN A 76 -13.04 -9.56 -7.13
C GLN A 76 -12.42 -9.40 -5.73
N LEU A 77 -11.86 -8.24 -5.40
CA LEU A 77 -11.24 -8.01 -4.11
C LEU A 77 -12.23 -8.05 -2.93
N ALA A 78 -13.52 -7.79 -3.19
CA ALA A 78 -14.58 -7.91 -2.20
C ALA A 78 -14.97 -9.37 -1.88
N ARG A 79 -14.46 -10.36 -2.62
CA ARG A 79 -14.77 -11.79 -2.40
C ARG A 79 -14.02 -12.32 -1.18
N THR A 80 -14.70 -13.17 -0.43
CA THR A 80 -14.15 -13.85 0.76
C THR A 80 -13.57 -15.23 0.47
N ASP A 81 -13.84 -15.79 -0.72
CA ASP A 81 -13.43 -17.12 -1.14
C ASP A 81 -12.12 -17.16 -1.94
N LEU A 82 -11.46 -16.00 -2.14
CA LEU A 82 -10.19 -15.92 -2.83
C LEU A 82 -9.02 -16.38 -1.92
N SER A 83 -8.05 -17.05 -2.54
CA SER A 83 -6.78 -17.37 -1.86
C SER A 83 -6.04 -16.10 -1.43
N PRO A 84 -5.19 -16.15 -0.39
CA PRO A 84 -4.34 -15.02 -0.01
C PRO A 84 -3.52 -14.49 -1.19
N THR A 85 -2.91 -15.36 -1.99
CA THR A 85 -2.12 -14.98 -3.18
C THR A 85 -2.93 -14.16 -4.18
N HIS A 86 -4.18 -14.53 -4.44
CA HIS A 86 -5.05 -13.77 -5.34
C HIS A 86 -5.44 -12.40 -4.76
N ARG A 87 -5.71 -12.33 -3.45
CA ARG A 87 -5.99 -11.05 -2.78
C ARG A 87 -4.79 -10.10 -2.81
N MET A 88 -3.58 -10.63 -2.57
CA MET A 88 -2.33 -9.85 -2.67
C MET A 88 -2.14 -9.26 -4.07
N ALA A 89 -2.32 -10.07 -5.12
CA ALA A 89 -2.17 -9.60 -6.49
C ALA A 89 -3.20 -8.51 -6.86
N LEU A 90 -4.46 -8.65 -6.41
CA LEU A 90 -5.48 -7.61 -6.61
C LEU A 90 -5.18 -6.32 -5.84
N LEU A 91 -4.59 -6.42 -4.63
CA LEU A 91 -4.17 -5.27 -3.85
C LEU A 91 -3.04 -4.51 -4.54
N ALA A 92 -2.11 -5.20 -5.19
CA ALA A 92 -1.01 -4.57 -5.93
C ALA A 92 -1.51 -3.69 -7.09
N GLU A 93 -2.61 -4.08 -7.76
CA GLU A 93 -3.22 -3.26 -8.82
C GLU A 93 -4.03 -2.07 -8.29
N LEU A 94 -4.37 -2.06 -6.99
CA LEU A 94 -5.30 -1.09 -6.42
C LEU A 94 -4.78 0.36 -6.50
N GLY A 95 -3.46 0.55 -6.50
CA GLY A 95 -2.80 1.85 -6.64
C GLY A 95 -3.17 2.60 -7.93
N ASN A 96 -3.46 1.87 -9.00
CA ASN A 96 -3.88 2.44 -10.27
C ASN A 96 -5.37 2.89 -10.30
N TYR A 97 -6.17 2.48 -9.30
CA TYR A 97 -7.62 2.68 -9.25
C TYR A 97 -8.06 3.29 -7.91
N PRO A 98 -7.62 4.51 -7.56
CA PRO A 98 -8.05 5.17 -6.33
C PRO A 98 -9.53 5.55 -6.38
N SER A 99 -10.25 5.30 -5.29
CA SER A 99 -11.65 5.69 -5.10
C SER A 99 -12.04 5.51 -3.62
N PRO A 100 -13.18 6.01 -3.16
CA PRO A 100 -13.70 5.67 -1.83
C PRO A 100 -13.89 4.17 -1.62
N GLN A 101 -14.25 3.42 -2.67
CA GLN A 101 -14.37 1.96 -2.62
C GLN A 101 -13.00 1.28 -2.49
N ALA A 102 -11.98 1.75 -3.22
CA ALA A 102 -10.61 1.25 -3.09
C ALA A 102 -10.08 1.41 -1.65
N LEU A 103 -10.31 2.58 -1.02
CA LEU A 103 -9.92 2.82 0.37
C LEU A 103 -10.61 1.87 1.35
N LYS A 104 -11.89 1.56 1.13
CA LYS A 104 -12.62 0.58 1.93
C LYS A 104 -12.04 -0.82 1.78
N LEU A 105 -11.74 -1.24 0.56
CA LEU A 105 -11.14 -2.55 0.28
C LEU A 105 -9.72 -2.66 0.83
N LEU A 106 -8.93 -1.60 0.71
CA LEU A 106 -7.62 -1.49 1.35
C LEU A 106 -7.71 -1.68 2.86
N ASN A 107 -8.63 -0.97 3.52
CA ASN A 107 -8.84 -1.10 4.98
C ASN A 107 -9.30 -2.52 5.38
N ASN A 108 -10.03 -3.23 4.54
CA ASN A 108 -10.34 -4.64 4.76
C ASN A 108 -9.08 -5.52 4.61
N GLY A 109 -8.23 -5.25 3.62
CA GLY A 109 -6.95 -5.92 3.43
C GLY A 109 -5.99 -5.77 4.62
N LEU A 110 -5.95 -4.57 5.24
CA LEU A 110 -5.16 -4.31 6.45
C LEU A 110 -5.65 -5.09 7.69
N LYS A 111 -6.85 -5.66 7.64
CA LYS A 111 -7.47 -6.49 8.70
C LYS A 111 -7.64 -7.95 8.28
N ASP A 112 -7.04 -8.36 7.17
CA ASP A 112 -7.15 -9.72 6.65
C ASP A 112 -6.57 -10.74 7.65
N PRO A 113 -7.16 -11.94 7.79
CA PRO A 113 -6.61 -13.01 8.63
C PRO A 113 -5.18 -13.42 8.22
N SER A 114 -4.83 -13.37 6.91
CA SER A 114 -3.50 -13.69 6.40
C SER A 114 -2.54 -12.51 6.60
N PRO A 115 -1.41 -12.69 7.28
CA PRO A 115 -0.40 -11.65 7.46
C PRO A 115 0.19 -11.18 6.11
N GLU A 116 0.32 -12.06 5.13
CA GLU A 116 0.83 -11.73 3.80
C GLU A 116 -0.11 -10.75 3.08
N VAL A 117 -1.42 -10.92 3.24
CA VAL A 117 -2.41 -9.98 2.68
C VAL A 117 -2.35 -8.63 3.39
N ARG A 118 -2.17 -8.63 4.73
CA ARG A 118 -1.98 -7.37 5.46
C ARG A 118 -0.72 -6.63 5.00
N GLN A 119 0.39 -7.34 4.75
CA GLN A 119 1.61 -6.75 4.20
C GLN A 119 1.38 -6.16 2.80
N ALA A 120 0.73 -6.89 1.90
CA ALA A 120 0.38 -6.38 0.57
C ALA A 120 -0.53 -5.14 0.64
N ALA A 121 -1.45 -5.10 1.62
CA ALA A 121 -2.29 -3.93 1.86
C ALA A 121 -1.49 -2.73 2.41
N ILE A 122 -0.46 -2.96 3.24
CA ILE A 122 0.47 -1.90 3.65
C ILE A 122 1.21 -1.32 2.44
N GLU A 123 1.72 -2.16 1.55
CA GLU A 123 2.40 -1.72 0.32
C GLU A 123 1.45 -0.93 -0.60
N ALA A 124 0.23 -1.42 -0.82
CA ALA A 124 -0.79 -0.71 -1.59
C ALA A 124 -1.16 0.65 -0.96
N SER A 125 -1.12 0.77 0.38
CA SER A 125 -1.43 2.01 1.07
C SER A 125 -0.42 3.12 0.78
N VAL A 126 0.85 2.79 0.56
CA VAL A 126 1.89 3.77 0.22
C VAL A 126 1.59 4.48 -1.10
N GLN A 127 0.96 3.78 -2.04
CA GLN A 127 0.55 4.35 -3.33
C GLN A 127 -0.77 5.12 -3.28
N LEU A 128 -1.70 4.71 -2.41
CA LEU A 128 -3.07 5.22 -2.36
C LEU A 128 -3.26 6.35 -1.37
N ILE A 129 -2.47 6.38 -0.29
CA ILE A 129 -2.69 7.26 0.86
C ILE A 129 -1.59 8.31 0.92
N PRO A 130 -1.91 9.60 0.94
CA PRO A 130 -0.94 10.67 1.17
C PRO A 130 -0.23 10.51 2.53
N ASP A 131 1.02 10.97 2.61
CA ASP A 131 1.87 10.84 3.78
C ASP A 131 1.20 11.32 5.07
N ASN A 132 0.56 12.48 5.02
CA ASN A 132 -0.15 13.10 6.15
C ASN A 132 -1.38 12.33 6.67
N LYS A 133 -1.81 11.27 5.98
CA LYS A 133 -2.92 10.40 6.40
C LYS A 133 -2.49 8.96 6.64
N ARG A 134 -1.27 8.61 6.25
CA ARG A 134 -0.79 7.22 6.29
C ARG A 134 -0.67 6.68 7.71
N SER A 135 -0.22 7.51 8.66
CA SER A 135 -0.07 7.13 10.06
C SER A 135 -1.39 6.72 10.71
N LEU A 136 -2.50 7.39 10.38
CA LEU A 136 -3.82 7.04 10.92
C LEU A 136 -4.29 5.65 10.49
N LEU A 137 -3.88 5.21 9.31
CA LEU A 137 -4.27 3.92 8.74
C LEU A 137 -3.32 2.79 9.16
N LEU A 138 -2.02 3.04 9.10
CA LEU A 138 -0.99 2.03 9.36
C LEU A 138 -0.50 1.99 10.81
N GLY A 139 -0.70 3.07 11.59
CA GLY A 139 -0.25 3.15 12.97
C GLY A 139 -0.71 1.98 13.85
N PRO A 140 -1.98 1.53 13.79
CA PRO A 140 -2.41 0.36 14.54
C PRO A 140 -1.66 -0.93 14.21
N LEU A 141 -1.08 -1.05 13.01
CA LEU A 141 -0.32 -2.24 12.59
C LEU A 141 1.12 -2.28 13.13
N LEU A 142 1.59 -1.21 13.77
CA LEU A 142 2.83 -1.24 14.54
C LEU A 142 2.75 -2.18 15.74
N GLU A 143 1.54 -2.52 16.19
CA GLU A 143 1.25 -3.45 17.28
C GLU A 143 0.56 -4.73 16.79
N ASP A 144 0.63 -5.05 15.48
CA ASP A 144 0.07 -6.28 14.92
C ASP A 144 0.63 -7.53 15.61
N ALA A 145 -0.16 -8.59 15.72
CA ALA A 145 0.27 -9.84 16.33
C ALA A 145 1.48 -10.45 15.61
N GLU A 146 1.53 -10.31 14.26
CA GLU A 146 2.57 -10.86 13.43
C GLU A 146 3.75 -9.89 13.27
N GLN A 147 4.96 -10.36 13.61
CA GLN A 147 6.17 -9.56 13.54
C GLN A 147 6.46 -9.00 12.13
N SER A 148 6.24 -9.79 11.09
CA SER A 148 6.45 -9.39 9.71
C SER A 148 5.54 -8.23 9.28
N VAL A 149 4.30 -8.17 9.79
CA VAL A 149 3.36 -7.08 9.56
C VAL A 149 3.82 -5.81 10.29
N ARG A 150 4.22 -5.95 11.59
CA ARG A 150 4.77 -4.82 12.35
C ARG A 150 5.95 -4.17 11.62
N PHE A 151 6.89 -4.98 11.13
CA PHE A 151 8.08 -4.48 10.42
C PHE A 151 7.74 -3.86 9.07
N SER A 152 6.74 -4.38 8.35
CA SER A 152 6.26 -3.75 7.11
C SER A 152 5.60 -2.40 7.39
N ALA A 153 4.78 -2.29 8.44
CA ALA A 153 4.19 -1.02 8.88
C ALA A 153 5.27 -0.02 9.33
N THR A 154 6.28 -0.48 10.09
CA THR A 154 7.42 0.34 10.49
C THR A 154 8.11 0.95 9.27
N ARG A 155 8.48 0.14 8.27
CA ARG A 155 9.13 0.63 7.05
C ARG A 155 8.27 1.63 6.27
N ALA A 156 6.96 1.39 6.20
CA ALA A 156 6.04 2.26 5.48
C ALA A 156 5.81 3.62 6.16
N LEU A 157 6.07 3.71 7.47
CA LEU A 157 5.91 4.92 8.27
C LEU A 157 7.24 5.64 8.55
N LEU A 158 8.39 4.95 8.45
CA LEU A 158 9.70 5.59 8.57
C LEU A 158 9.89 6.64 7.47
N GLY A 159 10.43 7.79 7.86
CA GLY A 159 10.60 8.92 6.95
C GLY A 159 9.45 9.93 6.97
N LEU A 160 8.32 9.61 7.58
CA LEU A 160 7.26 10.60 7.83
C LEU A 160 7.70 11.59 8.92
N SER A 161 7.23 12.83 8.80
CA SER A 161 7.50 13.85 9.82
C SER A 161 6.84 13.50 11.16
N ALA A 162 7.37 14.05 12.26
CA ALA A 162 6.77 13.87 13.58
C ALA A 162 5.31 14.34 13.64
N ASP A 163 4.99 15.41 12.88
CA ASP A 163 3.65 15.97 12.80
C ASP A 163 2.70 15.01 12.05
N ASP A 164 3.15 14.38 10.96
CA ASP A 164 2.37 13.39 10.21
C ASP A 164 2.17 12.08 11.00
N LEU A 165 3.13 11.72 11.84
CA LEU A 165 3.05 10.55 12.71
C LEU A 165 2.11 10.76 13.91
N GLY A 166 2.09 11.95 14.46
CA GLY A 166 1.25 12.32 15.59
C GLY A 166 1.35 11.33 16.76
N LEU A 167 0.23 10.70 17.14
CA LEU A 167 0.16 9.75 18.26
C LEU A 167 1.06 8.51 18.08
N TYR A 168 1.41 8.16 16.86
CA TYR A 168 2.18 6.95 16.56
C TYR A 168 3.70 7.17 16.56
N PHE A 169 4.17 8.40 16.78
CA PHE A 169 5.60 8.70 16.77
C PHE A 169 6.42 7.85 17.75
N ALA A 170 6.01 7.80 19.02
CA ALA A 170 6.71 7.01 20.04
C ALA A 170 6.62 5.50 19.78
N VAL A 171 5.44 5.02 19.32
CA VAL A 171 5.24 3.60 18.99
C VAL A 171 6.09 3.20 17.80
N LEU A 172 6.24 4.07 16.79
CA LEU A 172 7.11 3.84 15.64
C LEU A 172 8.58 3.73 16.06
N GLN A 173 9.06 4.63 16.93
CA GLN A 173 10.43 4.55 17.46
C GLN A 173 10.70 3.22 18.15
N GLN A 174 9.80 2.80 19.04
CA GLN A 174 9.93 1.51 19.72
C GLN A 174 9.88 0.32 18.75
N SER A 175 9.02 0.39 17.73
CA SER A 175 8.94 -0.65 16.70
C SER A 175 10.19 -0.71 15.84
N ALA A 176 10.80 0.44 15.51
CA ALA A 176 12.07 0.51 14.79
C ALA A 176 13.22 -0.10 15.59
N GLU A 177 13.32 0.19 16.90
CA GLU A 177 14.31 -0.43 17.80
C GLU A 177 14.13 -1.95 17.85
N THR A 178 12.89 -2.42 17.99
CA THR A 178 12.58 -3.87 17.99
C THR A 178 12.97 -4.51 16.65
N TYR A 179 12.76 -3.81 15.56
CA TYR A 179 13.15 -4.29 14.23
C TYR A 179 14.68 -4.35 14.08
N GLN A 180 15.40 -3.32 14.56
CA GLN A 180 16.87 -3.33 14.58
C GLN A 180 17.41 -4.52 15.37
N GLU A 181 16.87 -4.79 16.55
CA GLU A 181 17.29 -5.92 17.37
C GLU A 181 16.98 -7.25 16.72
N ALA A 182 15.82 -7.39 16.08
CA ALA A 182 15.49 -8.60 15.36
C ALA A 182 16.48 -8.86 14.21
N LEU A 183 16.90 -7.83 13.47
CA LEU A 183 17.92 -7.96 12.41
C LEU A 183 19.31 -8.31 12.97
N LYS A 184 19.72 -7.72 14.10
CA LYS A 184 20.99 -8.05 14.77
C LYS A 184 21.06 -9.49 15.25
N ASN A 185 19.93 -10.06 15.66
CA ASN A 185 19.82 -11.43 16.16
C ASN A 185 19.72 -12.48 15.03
N GLN A 186 19.57 -12.07 13.77
CA GLN A 186 19.61 -12.98 12.64
C GLN A 186 21.05 -13.44 12.33
N PRO A 187 21.22 -14.57 11.62
CA PRO A 187 22.55 -14.99 11.14
C PRO A 187 23.22 -13.89 10.32
N LEU A 188 24.51 -13.71 10.50
CA LEU A 188 25.29 -12.71 9.78
C LEU A 188 25.26 -13.01 8.27
N SER A 189 24.70 -12.08 7.49
CA SER A 189 24.65 -12.14 6.04
C SER A 189 24.70 -10.74 5.44
N ALA A 190 25.17 -10.61 4.21
CA ALA A 190 25.21 -9.33 3.49
C ALA A 190 23.80 -8.69 3.43
N GLN A 191 22.79 -9.49 3.18
CA GLN A 191 21.39 -9.04 3.10
C GLN A 191 20.88 -8.47 4.43
N ASN A 192 21.13 -9.16 5.55
CA ASN A 192 20.69 -8.68 6.87
C ASN A 192 21.42 -7.39 7.27
N GLN A 193 22.73 -7.31 6.97
CA GLN A 193 23.52 -6.11 7.23
C GLN A 193 23.05 -4.93 6.36
N LEU A 194 22.70 -5.18 5.11
CA LEU A 194 22.12 -4.15 4.23
C LEU A 194 20.75 -3.66 4.75
N GLN A 195 19.87 -4.57 5.17
CA GLN A 195 18.58 -4.19 5.76
C GLN A 195 18.76 -3.34 7.04
N LEU A 196 19.69 -3.75 7.89
CA LEU A 196 20.04 -3.02 9.11
C LEU A 196 20.59 -1.63 8.79
N ALA A 197 21.46 -1.54 7.79
CA ALA A 197 22.00 -0.26 7.33
C ALA A 197 20.91 0.67 6.78
N LYS A 198 20.01 0.16 5.92
CA LYS A 198 18.86 0.92 5.40
C LYS A 198 17.97 1.44 6.54
N LEU A 199 17.74 0.64 7.56
CA LEU A 199 16.96 1.05 8.73
C LEU A 199 17.67 2.18 9.49
N TYR A 200 18.98 2.06 9.75
CA TYR A 200 19.77 3.14 10.37
C TYR A 200 19.81 4.43 9.54
N LEU A 201 19.87 4.32 8.21
CA LEU A 201 19.78 5.50 7.35
C LEU A 201 18.41 6.19 7.50
N GLN A 202 17.33 5.43 7.59
CA GLN A 202 15.99 5.98 7.78
C GLN A 202 15.79 6.62 9.17
N THR A 203 16.41 6.06 10.22
CA THR A 203 16.38 6.66 11.58
C THR A 203 17.38 7.78 11.78
N GLY A 204 18.31 8.01 10.83
CA GLY A 204 19.34 9.05 10.92
C GLY A 204 20.59 8.62 11.69
N ASP A 205 20.74 7.35 12.03
CA ASP A 205 21.86 6.78 12.78
C ASP A 205 23.07 6.49 11.87
N LEU A 206 23.77 7.52 11.41
CA LEU A 206 24.76 7.42 10.34
C LEU A 206 25.98 6.55 10.68
N GLU A 207 26.48 6.55 11.94
CA GLU A 207 27.64 5.72 12.30
C GLU A 207 27.30 4.22 12.39
N PRO A 208 26.20 3.79 13.02
CA PRO A 208 25.71 2.42 12.90
C PRO A 208 25.43 2.00 11.45
N ALA A 209 24.87 2.88 10.61
CA ALA A 209 24.67 2.61 9.19
C ALA A 209 25.99 2.30 8.47
N LEU A 210 27.01 3.11 8.71
CA LEU A 210 28.36 2.89 8.14
C LEU A 210 28.95 1.55 8.54
N SER A 211 28.83 1.16 9.82
CA SER A 211 29.33 -0.12 10.31
C SER A 211 28.63 -1.31 9.63
N ALA A 212 27.30 -1.25 9.53
CA ALA A 212 26.49 -2.28 8.87
C ALA A 212 26.81 -2.37 7.37
N LEU A 213 26.96 -1.23 6.66
CA LEU A 213 27.34 -1.21 5.24
C LEU A 213 28.72 -1.81 4.99
N LYS A 214 29.71 -1.46 5.82
CA LYS A 214 31.05 -2.07 5.72
C LYS A 214 30.98 -3.59 5.88
N SER A 215 30.16 -4.08 6.80
CA SER A 215 29.93 -5.50 6.99
C SER A 215 29.24 -6.15 5.79
N ALA A 216 28.18 -5.48 5.24
CA ALA A 216 27.48 -5.97 4.05
C ALA A 216 28.41 -6.10 2.84
N ILE A 217 29.19 -5.06 2.55
CA ILE A 217 30.15 -5.01 1.43
C ILE A 217 31.30 -6.00 1.64
N ALA A 218 31.76 -6.21 2.88
CA ALA A 218 32.80 -7.22 3.16
C ALA A 218 32.31 -8.65 2.93
N LEU A 219 31.02 -8.91 3.16
CA LEU A 219 30.40 -10.23 2.94
C LEU A 219 30.01 -10.47 1.47
N ASP A 220 29.67 -9.43 0.74
CA ASP A 220 29.29 -9.44 -0.67
C ASP A 220 29.78 -8.16 -1.37
N PRO A 221 31.03 -8.16 -1.88
CA PRO A 221 31.62 -6.97 -2.50
C PRO A 221 30.94 -6.54 -3.81
N ASP A 222 30.23 -7.46 -4.47
CA ASP A 222 29.54 -7.19 -5.75
C ASP A 222 28.09 -6.70 -5.54
N ASN A 223 27.67 -6.50 -4.28
CA ASN A 223 26.33 -6.05 -3.96
C ASN A 223 26.12 -4.58 -4.30
N ILE A 224 25.53 -4.32 -5.46
CA ILE A 224 25.26 -2.96 -5.96
C ILE A 224 24.34 -2.20 -4.99
N GLU A 225 23.34 -2.85 -4.39
CA GLU A 225 22.45 -2.16 -3.44
C GLU A 225 23.19 -1.70 -2.18
N ALA A 226 24.13 -2.49 -1.67
CA ALA A 226 24.95 -2.10 -0.53
C ALA A 226 25.89 -0.93 -0.88
N ALA A 227 26.43 -0.92 -2.10
CA ALA A 227 27.25 0.18 -2.60
C ALA A 227 26.42 1.46 -2.79
N LEU A 228 25.20 1.38 -3.30
CA LEU A 228 24.25 2.52 -3.42
C LEU A 228 23.83 3.06 -2.05
N ALA A 229 23.55 2.20 -1.08
CA ALA A 229 23.29 2.64 0.29
C ALA A 229 24.51 3.32 0.94
N HIS A 230 25.72 2.91 0.58
CA HIS A 230 26.95 3.60 1.01
C HIS A 230 27.10 4.98 0.36
N ILE A 231 26.73 5.11 -0.92
CA ILE A 231 26.67 6.41 -1.60
C ILE A 231 25.67 7.36 -0.91
N GLU A 232 24.48 6.87 -0.59
CA GLU A 232 23.48 7.63 0.16
C GLU A 232 24.02 8.09 1.53
N LEU A 233 24.72 7.22 2.25
CA LEU A 233 25.38 7.58 3.51
C LEU A 233 26.42 8.67 3.33
N LEU A 234 27.29 8.56 2.31
CA LEU A 234 28.32 9.57 2.00
C LEU A 234 27.67 10.93 1.71
N ASP A 235 26.60 10.92 0.95
CA ASP A 235 25.84 12.11 0.59
C ASP A 235 25.24 12.79 1.83
N ARG A 236 24.58 12.04 2.69
CA ARG A 236 24.04 12.53 3.98
C ARG A 236 25.11 13.08 4.92
N LYS A 237 26.36 12.61 4.79
CA LYS A 237 27.52 13.12 5.53
C LYS A 237 28.19 14.33 4.85
N GLY A 238 27.63 14.83 3.73
CA GLY A 238 28.20 15.94 2.96
C GLY A 238 29.47 15.57 2.19
N GLN A 239 29.72 14.29 1.95
CA GLN A 239 30.92 13.76 1.28
C GLN A 239 30.64 13.49 -0.22
N ALA A 240 30.07 14.45 -0.92
CA ALA A 240 29.63 14.32 -2.31
C ALA A 240 30.76 13.90 -3.28
N ASP A 241 32.01 14.35 -3.07
CA ASP A 241 33.14 13.95 -3.91
C ASP A 241 33.48 12.45 -3.75
N GLN A 242 33.35 11.91 -2.55
CA GLN A 242 33.54 10.48 -2.32
C GLN A 242 32.38 9.65 -2.93
N ALA A 243 31.15 10.13 -2.83
CA ALA A 243 30.00 9.53 -3.48
C ALA A 243 30.18 9.47 -5.00
N ARG A 244 30.62 10.58 -5.62
CA ARG A 244 30.93 10.65 -7.06
C ARG A 244 32.03 9.65 -7.46
N SER A 245 33.11 9.59 -6.69
CA SER A 245 34.20 8.67 -6.96
C SER A 245 33.77 7.22 -6.86
N LEU A 246 32.89 6.90 -5.93
CA LEU A 246 32.33 5.54 -5.79
C LEU A 246 31.40 5.21 -6.96
N PHE A 247 30.55 6.12 -7.41
CA PHE A 247 29.76 5.93 -8.65
C PHE A 247 30.64 5.63 -9.86
N ALA A 248 31.71 6.43 -10.07
CA ALA A 248 32.63 6.22 -11.19
C ALA A 248 33.24 4.82 -11.17
N LYS A 249 33.74 4.37 -10.01
CA LYS A 249 34.32 3.05 -9.84
C LYS A 249 33.30 1.93 -10.09
N LEU A 250 32.08 2.07 -9.59
CA LEU A 250 31.03 1.06 -9.80
C LEU A 250 30.64 0.94 -11.27
N LEU A 251 30.55 2.05 -11.98
CA LEU A 251 30.21 2.09 -13.40
C LEU A 251 31.35 1.60 -14.30
N GLU A 252 32.63 1.76 -13.91
CA GLU A 252 33.76 1.10 -14.58
C GLU A 252 33.63 -0.42 -14.55
N CYS A 253 33.19 -0.98 -13.41
CA CYS A 253 33.00 -2.42 -13.27
C CYS A 253 31.67 -2.92 -13.88
N ASN A 254 30.63 -2.08 -13.89
CA ASN A 254 29.26 -2.44 -14.26
C ASN A 254 28.66 -1.40 -15.24
N PRO A 255 29.21 -1.20 -16.45
CA PRO A 255 28.83 -0.13 -17.35
C PRO A 255 27.39 -0.24 -17.88
N GLU A 256 26.83 -1.45 -17.90
CA GLU A 256 25.46 -1.75 -18.37
C GLU A 256 24.47 -1.99 -17.23
N SER A 257 24.79 -1.56 -16.02
CA SER A 257 23.82 -1.61 -14.90
C SER A 257 22.82 -0.47 -15.00
N SER A 258 21.59 -0.80 -15.40
CA SER A 258 20.46 0.17 -15.44
C SER A 258 20.23 0.80 -14.07
N LEU A 259 20.33 0.02 -13.01
CA LEU A 259 20.18 0.46 -11.63
C LEU A 259 21.23 1.51 -11.23
N LEU A 260 22.51 1.31 -11.58
CA LEU A 260 23.57 2.28 -11.30
C LEU A 260 23.40 3.56 -12.13
N GLN A 261 23.04 3.44 -13.40
CA GLN A 261 22.77 4.59 -14.26
C GLN A 261 21.60 5.42 -13.73
N HIS A 262 20.51 4.78 -13.34
CA HIS A 262 19.37 5.47 -12.74
C HIS A 262 19.75 6.15 -11.42
N ALA A 263 20.42 5.43 -10.50
CA ALA A 263 20.85 5.98 -9.21
C ALA A 263 21.80 7.17 -9.38
N LEU A 264 22.75 7.11 -10.33
CA LEU A 264 23.61 8.24 -10.68
C LEU A 264 22.80 9.42 -11.20
N GLY A 265 21.84 9.17 -12.10
CA GLY A 265 20.98 10.22 -12.64
C GLY A 265 20.19 10.95 -11.55
N MET A 266 19.56 10.21 -10.65
CA MET A 266 18.81 10.78 -9.52
C MET A 266 19.73 11.56 -8.57
N TRP A 267 20.93 11.05 -8.28
CA TRP A 267 21.93 11.73 -7.47
C TRP A 267 22.39 13.04 -8.12
N LEU A 268 22.64 13.06 -9.43
CA LEU A 268 23.03 14.24 -10.19
C LEU A 268 21.91 15.29 -10.21
N LEU A 269 20.62 14.91 -10.31
CA LEU A 269 19.49 15.82 -10.18
C LEU A 269 19.47 16.50 -8.82
N HIS A 270 19.65 15.72 -7.75
CA HIS A 270 19.71 16.24 -6.38
C HIS A 270 20.83 17.27 -6.18
N HIS A 271 21.94 17.11 -6.90
CA HIS A 271 23.09 18.02 -6.89
C HIS A 271 23.05 19.13 -7.96
N GLY A 272 21.89 19.33 -8.62
CA GLY A 272 21.71 20.39 -9.62
C GLY A 272 22.49 20.20 -10.92
N GLN A 273 22.94 18.96 -11.21
CA GLN A 273 23.68 18.62 -12.42
C GLN A 273 22.76 17.99 -13.48
N SER A 274 21.69 18.71 -13.80
CA SER A 274 20.55 18.17 -14.58
C SER A 274 20.92 17.68 -15.97
N GLU A 275 21.86 18.33 -16.68
CA GLU A 275 22.28 17.88 -18.02
C GLU A 275 22.97 16.52 -17.98
N TYR A 276 23.85 16.28 -17.00
CA TYR A 276 24.51 14.98 -16.81
C TYR A 276 23.54 13.92 -16.31
N ALA A 277 22.58 14.35 -15.47
CA ALA A 277 21.52 13.49 -14.98
C ALA A 277 20.69 12.89 -16.12
N LEU A 278 20.31 13.72 -17.14
CA LEU A 278 19.58 13.25 -18.30
C LEU A 278 20.30 12.14 -19.06
N LEU A 279 21.63 12.24 -19.21
CA LEU A 279 22.41 11.21 -19.89
C LEU A 279 22.32 9.86 -19.16
N SER A 280 22.44 9.90 -17.82
CA SER A 280 22.38 8.69 -16.99
C SER A 280 20.97 8.11 -16.94
N LEU A 281 19.94 8.94 -16.80
CA LEU A 281 18.53 8.49 -16.79
C LEU A 281 18.11 7.93 -18.15
N ALA A 282 18.53 8.58 -19.25
CA ALA A 282 18.26 8.08 -20.60
C ALA A 282 18.94 6.73 -20.82
N LYS A 283 20.18 6.56 -20.33
CA LYS A 283 20.91 5.29 -20.43
C LYS A 283 20.22 4.19 -19.59
N ALA A 284 19.74 4.49 -18.39
CA ALA A 284 18.96 3.55 -17.59
C ALA A 284 17.70 3.07 -18.30
N ALA A 285 16.93 4.00 -18.89
CA ALA A 285 15.72 3.68 -19.65
C ALA A 285 16.00 2.93 -20.96
N GLU A 286 17.20 3.11 -21.56
CA GLU A 286 17.65 2.35 -22.71
C GLU A 286 18.03 0.92 -22.34
N LEU A 287 18.76 0.74 -21.24
CA LEU A 287 19.23 -0.57 -20.78
C LEU A 287 18.07 -1.45 -20.29
N GLU A 288 17.02 -0.86 -19.74
CA GLU A 288 15.85 -1.58 -19.21
C GLU A 288 14.54 -0.96 -19.74
N PRO A 289 14.20 -1.19 -21.03
CA PRO A 289 13.06 -0.52 -21.68
C PRO A 289 11.70 -0.84 -21.08
N GLY A 290 11.58 -1.95 -20.35
CA GLY A 290 10.36 -2.37 -19.65
C GLY A 290 10.16 -1.70 -18.29
N ASN A 291 11.17 -1.01 -17.77
CA ASN A 291 11.10 -0.32 -16.48
C ASN A 291 10.43 1.05 -16.64
N ASN A 292 9.17 1.11 -16.29
CA ASN A 292 8.38 2.32 -16.42
C ASN A 292 8.79 3.43 -15.41
N ASP A 293 9.40 3.07 -14.27
CA ASP A 293 9.86 4.05 -13.29
C ASP A 293 11.07 4.83 -13.82
N TYR A 294 12.01 4.17 -14.49
CA TYR A 294 13.15 4.86 -15.12
C TYR A 294 12.70 5.85 -16.19
N ARG A 295 11.69 5.47 -16.99
CA ARG A 295 11.11 6.38 -17.99
C ARG A 295 10.34 7.53 -17.34
N TYR A 296 9.66 7.28 -16.24
CA TYR A 296 8.93 8.30 -15.51
C TYR A 296 9.88 9.37 -14.95
N ASP A 297 10.95 8.93 -14.28
CA ASP A 297 11.94 9.85 -13.71
C ASP A 297 12.70 10.62 -14.82
N LEU A 298 12.98 9.96 -15.95
CA LEU A 298 13.50 10.64 -17.14
C LEU A 298 12.52 11.70 -17.68
N ALA A 299 11.21 11.41 -17.70
CA ALA A 299 10.21 12.37 -18.15
C ALA A 299 10.13 13.60 -17.23
N VAL A 300 10.21 13.41 -15.93
CA VAL A 300 10.28 14.52 -14.96
C VAL A 300 11.53 15.36 -15.18
N ALA A 301 12.70 14.74 -15.28
CA ALA A 301 13.95 15.44 -15.51
C ALA A 301 13.99 16.21 -16.86
N LEU A 302 13.39 15.65 -17.92
CA LEU A 302 13.24 16.34 -19.20
C LEU A 302 12.33 17.57 -19.10
N HIS A 303 11.22 17.45 -18.35
CA HIS A 303 10.30 18.57 -18.12
C HIS A 303 10.97 19.70 -17.34
N ASP A 304 11.73 19.38 -16.30
CA ASP A 304 12.45 20.37 -15.48
C ASP A 304 13.52 21.15 -16.27
N LEU A 305 13.92 20.63 -17.44
CA LEU A 305 14.83 21.28 -18.39
C LEU A 305 14.09 21.83 -19.63
N ASP A 306 12.80 22.11 -19.52
CA ASP A 306 11.94 22.65 -20.58
C ASP A 306 11.90 21.79 -21.88
N GLN A 307 12.27 20.49 -21.80
CA GLN A 307 12.20 19.56 -22.91
C GLN A 307 10.84 18.88 -22.98
N LEU A 308 9.77 19.66 -23.08
CA LEU A 308 8.38 19.23 -22.91
C LEU A 308 7.97 18.10 -23.86
N GLU A 309 8.32 18.19 -25.14
CA GLU A 309 7.95 17.16 -26.12
C GLU A 309 8.62 15.80 -25.83
N ALA A 310 9.88 15.84 -25.41
CA ALA A 310 10.63 14.63 -25.04
C ALA A 310 10.06 14.00 -23.76
N ALA A 311 9.71 14.82 -22.76
CA ALA A 311 9.04 14.39 -21.53
C ALA A 311 7.72 13.68 -21.83
N GLN A 312 6.86 14.31 -22.64
CA GLN A 312 5.57 13.77 -23.04
C GLN A 312 5.73 12.43 -23.79
N LYS A 313 6.75 12.31 -24.66
CA LYS A 313 7.04 11.07 -25.38
C LYS A 313 7.37 9.91 -24.43
N GLN A 314 8.15 10.15 -23.37
CA GLN A 314 8.44 9.11 -22.37
C GLN A 314 7.17 8.64 -21.67
N LEU A 315 6.29 9.55 -21.25
CA LEU A 315 5.03 9.21 -20.60
C LEU A 315 4.06 8.46 -21.53
N VAL A 316 3.96 8.87 -22.78
CA VAL A 316 3.19 8.13 -23.80
C VAL A 316 3.70 6.70 -23.94
N GLN A 317 5.02 6.49 -23.93
CA GLN A 317 5.60 5.16 -24.01
C GLN A 317 5.29 4.30 -22.80
N ILE A 318 5.25 4.89 -21.59
CA ILE A 318 4.78 4.18 -20.39
C ILE A 318 3.34 3.70 -20.57
N LEU A 319 2.45 4.56 -21.07
CA LEU A 319 1.04 4.22 -21.29
C LEU A 319 0.83 3.20 -22.43
N GLN A 320 1.75 3.12 -23.40
CA GLN A 320 1.75 2.05 -24.40
C GLN A 320 2.10 0.69 -23.80
N ASN A 321 3.07 0.66 -22.88
CA ASN A 321 3.51 -0.56 -22.20
C ASN A 321 2.52 -0.99 -21.09
N GLN A 322 1.99 -0.02 -20.36
CA GLN A 322 1.10 -0.21 -19.21
C GLN A 322 -0.05 0.81 -19.25
N PRO A 323 -1.12 0.52 -20.00
CA PRO A 323 -2.24 1.46 -20.14
C PRO A 323 -2.96 1.79 -18.81
N ALA A 324 -2.82 0.95 -17.79
CA ALA A 324 -3.34 1.18 -16.45
C ALA A 324 -2.49 2.15 -15.61
N ASN A 325 -1.29 2.55 -16.05
CA ASN A 325 -0.38 3.37 -15.27
C ASN A 325 -0.97 4.76 -15.03
N ARG A 326 -1.69 4.89 -13.90
CA ARG A 326 -2.37 6.12 -13.52
C ARG A 326 -1.37 7.26 -13.26
N ARG A 327 -0.23 6.97 -12.62
CA ARG A 327 0.79 7.98 -12.31
C ARG A 327 1.30 8.68 -13.57
N ALA A 328 1.65 7.90 -14.59
CA ALA A 328 2.08 8.44 -15.87
C ALA A 328 0.95 9.19 -16.60
N ARG A 329 -0.28 8.69 -16.53
CA ARG A 329 -1.46 9.33 -17.15
C ARG A 329 -1.72 10.71 -16.56
N ILE A 330 -1.73 10.85 -15.25
CA ILE A 330 -1.96 12.13 -14.57
C ILE A 330 -0.87 13.13 -14.92
N LEU A 331 0.39 12.71 -14.88
CA LEU A 331 1.52 13.58 -15.23
C LEU A 331 1.46 14.03 -16.69
N LEU A 332 1.10 13.13 -17.61
CA LEU A 332 0.95 13.48 -19.04
C LEU A 332 -0.18 14.48 -19.27
N ILE A 333 -1.30 14.32 -18.55
CA ILE A 333 -2.41 15.29 -18.57
C ILE A 333 -1.90 16.67 -18.13
N GLN A 334 -1.12 16.75 -17.06
CA GLN A 334 -0.54 18.02 -16.59
C GLN A 334 0.36 18.65 -17.65
N TYR A 335 1.30 17.90 -18.22
CA TYR A 335 2.22 18.40 -19.24
C TYR A 335 1.50 18.83 -20.52
N TRP A 336 0.43 18.13 -20.92
CA TRP A 336 -0.37 18.56 -22.07
C TRP A 336 -1.20 19.81 -21.78
N LYS A 337 -1.68 20.01 -20.55
CA LYS A 337 -2.35 21.24 -20.13
C LYS A 337 -1.40 22.44 -20.19
N GLU A 338 -0.21 22.30 -19.62
CA GLU A 338 0.84 23.32 -19.63
C GLU A 338 1.21 23.73 -21.06
N ASN A 339 1.24 22.77 -21.98
CA ASN A 339 1.56 22.98 -23.41
C ASN A 339 0.32 23.29 -24.27
N GLY A 340 -0.85 23.54 -23.69
CA GLY A 340 -2.07 23.92 -24.41
C GLY A 340 -2.70 22.83 -25.28
N GLN A 341 -2.31 21.56 -25.12
CA GLN A 341 -2.80 20.43 -25.91
C GLN A 341 -4.14 19.87 -25.36
N LEU A 342 -5.15 20.73 -25.22
CA LEU A 342 -6.41 20.44 -24.52
C LEU A 342 -7.21 19.30 -25.14
N GLN A 343 -7.10 19.06 -26.44
CA GLN A 343 -7.77 17.92 -27.09
C GLN A 343 -7.20 16.57 -26.60
N ASN A 344 -5.88 16.48 -26.47
CA ASN A 344 -5.22 15.27 -25.94
C ASN A 344 -5.58 15.04 -24.47
N VAL A 345 -5.67 16.10 -23.68
CA VAL A 345 -6.13 16.06 -22.29
C VAL A 345 -7.51 15.44 -22.17
N GLN A 346 -8.48 15.88 -23.03
CA GLN A 346 -9.83 15.33 -23.01
C GLN A 346 -9.87 13.83 -23.32
N VAL A 347 -9.03 13.35 -24.24
CA VAL A 347 -8.95 11.92 -24.57
C VAL A 347 -8.49 11.12 -23.35
N LEU A 348 -7.40 11.53 -22.67
CA LEU A 348 -6.90 10.81 -21.51
C LEU A 348 -7.85 10.88 -20.31
N LEU A 349 -8.56 12.00 -20.13
CA LEU A 349 -9.59 12.11 -19.09
C LEU A 349 -10.76 11.16 -19.35
N ALA A 350 -11.22 11.07 -20.61
CA ALA A 350 -12.28 10.14 -21.00
C ALA A 350 -11.86 8.68 -20.81
N GLU A 351 -10.61 8.33 -21.11
CA GLU A 351 -10.07 7.00 -20.83
C GLU A 351 -10.00 6.71 -19.32
N LEU A 352 -9.56 7.69 -18.51
CA LEU A 352 -9.51 7.56 -17.06
C LEU A 352 -10.90 7.32 -16.48
N GLU A 353 -11.89 8.10 -16.95
CA GLU A 353 -13.31 7.95 -16.54
C GLU A 353 -13.86 6.57 -16.90
N GLN A 354 -13.54 6.06 -18.09
CA GLN A 354 -13.95 4.71 -18.49
C GLN A 354 -13.31 3.62 -17.64
N GLN A 355 -12.06 3.79 -17.21
CA GLN A 355 -11.33 2.84 -16.38
C GLN A 355 -11.82 2.89 -14.92
N ASN A 356 -11.97 4.09 -14.37
CA ASN A 356 -12.31 4.38 -12.99
C ASN A 356 -13.13 5.67 -12.88
N PRO A 357 -14.47 5.61 -13.01
CA PRO A 357 -15.33 6.81 -12.97
C PRO A 357 -15.29 7.54 -11.61
N ASP A 358 -14.88 6.86 -10.54
CA ASP A 358 -14.76 7.42 -9.20
C ASP A 358 -13.34 7.91 -8.88
N ASP A 359 -12.47 8.09 -9.90
CA ASP A 359 -11.12 8.61 -9.69
C ASP A 359 -11.16 10.04 -9.14
N PRO A 360 -10.50 10.33 -8.00
CA PRO A 360 -10.47 11.67 -7.42
C PRO A 360 -9.94 12.76 -8.36
N ALA A 361 -9.07 12.40 -9.29
CA ALA A 361 -8.50 13.32 -10.26
C ALA A 361 -9.55 13.92 -11.20
N LEU A 362 -10.59 13.16 -11.56
CA LEU A 362 -11.70 13.65 -12.38
C LEU A 362 -12.54 14.75 -11.69
N GLN A 363 -12.60 14.71 -10.35
CA GLN A 363 -13.36 15.67 -9.55
C GLN A 363 -12.58 16.97 -9.26
N GLN A 364 -11.26 16.90 -9.31
CA GLN A 364 -10.38 18.04 -9.01
C GLN A 364 -10.12 18.96 -10.21
N GLY A 365 -10.74 18.67 -11.36
CA GLY A 365 -10.62 19.51 -12.56
C GLY A 365 -9.23 19.47 -13.18
N LEU A 366 -8.61 18.29 -13.15
CA LEU A 366 -7.35 18.04 -13.87
C LEU A 366 -7.45 18.50 -15.32
#